data_4f126e92c6955631d47a55d862f4eedc
#
_entry.id   4f126e92c6955631d47a55d862f4eedc
#
_cell.length_a   1.000
_cell.length_b   1.000
_cell.length_c   1.000
_cell.angle_alpha   90.00
_cell.angle_beta   90.00
_cell.angle_gamma   90.00
#
_symmetry.space_group_name_H-M   'P 1'
#
loop_
_entity.id
_entity.type
_entity.pdbx_description
1 polymer ?
#
loop_
_entity_poly.entity_id
_entity_poly.type
_entity_poly.pdbx_seq_one_letter_code
_entity_poly.pdbx_strand_id
1 'polypeptide(L)'
;MIGIRGAIASVENSEDSILESSKILFNTLLEKNNLSVTKIVSVIFTVTKDLNTAFPAKAIRDLGYDKISALDTLAPDVDGDLLGCIRILVIYEDQFDPNHVYLGEAKDLRPDR
;
A
#
# COMPACT_ATOMS: atom_id res chain seq x y z
N MET A 1 -9.37 5.53 -16.20
CA MET A 1 -9.12 5.22 -14.78
C MET A 1 -8.44 3.88 -14.65
N ILE A 2 -7.43 3.78 -13.81
CA ILE A 2 -6.68 2.52 -13.60
C ILE A 2 -6.49 2.24 -12.12
N GLY A 3 -6.23 0.98 -11.78
CA GLY A 3 -5.83 0.55 -10.44
C GLY A 3 -4.35 0.18 -10.44
N ILE A 4 -3.61 0.68 -9.46
CA ILE A 4 -2.19 0.39 -9.31
C ILE A 4 -1.98 -0.28 -7.95
N ARG A 5 -1.35 -1.46 -7.95
CA ARG A 5 -1.19 -2.26 -6.74
C ARG A 5 0.24 -2.23 -6.23
N GLY A 6 0.36 -2.42 -4.94
CA GLY A 6 1.65 -2.60 -4.31
C GLY A 6 1.54 -3.42 -3.04
N ALA A 7 2.69 -3.89 -2.56
CA ALA A 7 2.78 -4.60 -1.30
C ALA A 7 4.17 -4.45 -0.70
N ILE A 8 4.23 -4.48 0.62
CA ILE A 8 5.47 -4.56 1.38
C ILE A 8 5.26 -5.60 2.47
N ALA A 9 6.24 -6.48 2.66
CA ALA A 9 6.16 -7.56 3.64
C ALA A 9 7.28 -7.47 4.65
N SER A 10 7.21 -8.32 5.67
CA SER A 10 8.14 -8.35 6.79
C SER A 10 8.13 -7.05 7.59
N VAL A 11 6.98 -6.43 7.68
CA VAL A 11 6.77 -5.22 8.50
C VAL A 11 6.64 -5.66 9.95
N GLU A 12 7.36 -4.98 10.84
CA GLU A 12 7.24 -5.20 12.27
C GLU A 12 5.96 -4.57 12.79
N ASN A 13 5.29 -5.25 13.74
CA ASN A 13 4.06 -4.73 14.34
C ASN A 13 4.37 -3.66 15.38
N SER A 14 4.64 -2.46 14.91
CA SER A 14 4.77 -1.26 15.73
C SER A 14 4.17 -0.10 14.96
N GLU A 15 3.72 0.94 15.65
CA GLU A 15 3.17 2.12 14.98
C GLU A 15 4.19 2.71 14.01
N ASP A 16 5.42 2.90 14.46
CA ASP A 16 6.47 3.50 13.63
C ASP A 16 6.74 2.67 12.38
N SER A 17 6.87 1.35 12.52
CA SER A 17 7.16 0.48 11.38
C SER A 17 6.01 0.43 10.39
N ILE A 18 4.78 0.38 10.86
CA ILE A 18 3.60 0.35 9.99
C ILE A 18 3.49 1.67 9.21
N LEU A 19 3.63 2.81 9.90
CA LEU A 19 3.53 4.11 9.23
C LEU A 19 4.68 4.35 8.28
N GLU A 20 5.91 4.04 8.68
CA GLU A 20 7.07 4.20 7.81
C GLU A 20 6.99 3.32 6.57
N SER A 21 6.64 2.05 6.74
CA SER A 21 6.49 1.12 5.62
C SER A 21 5.38 1.55 4.67
N SER A 22 4.28 2.06 5.21
CA SER A 22 3.16 2.55 4.40
C SER A 22 3.57 3.78 3.58
N LYS A 23 4.36 4.70 4.17
CA LYS A 23 4.90 5.86 3.45
C LYS A 23 5.85 5.44 2.33
N ILE A 24 6.76 4.50 2.61
CA ILE A 24 7.70 3.99 1.63
C ILE A 24 6.94 3.35 0.47
N LEU A 25 5.95 2.51 0.76
CA LEU A 25 5.15 1.84 -0.25
C LEU A 25 4.42 2.85 -1.14
N PHE A 26 3.74 3.82 -0.52
CA PHE A 26 3.01 4.84 -1.26
C PHE A 26 3.93 5.70 -2.11
N ASN A 27 5.01 6.21 -1.54
CA ASN A 27 5.97 7.06 -2.26
C ASN A 27 6.66 6.31 -3.40
N THR A 28 7.02 5.05 -3.20
CA THR A 28 7.62 4.22 -4.26
C THR A 28 6.64 4.04 -5.42
N LEU A 29 5.37 3.81 -5.10
CA LEU A 29 4.34 3.64 -6.12
C LEU A 29 4.12 4.94 -6.91
N LEU A 30 4.13 6.10 -6.25
CA LEU A 30 4.07 7.40 -6.92
C LEU A 30 5.24 7.59 -7.88
N GLU A 31 6.44 7.29 -7.41
CA GLU A 31 7.67 7.50 -8.16
C GLU A 31 7.78 6.56 -9.37
N LYS A 32 7.53 5.26 -9.16
CA LYS A 32 7.62 4.25 -10.22
C LYS A 32 6.61 4.43 -11.33
N ASN A 33 5.51 5.11 -11.06
CA ASN A 33 4.45 5.35 -12.02
C ASN A 33 4.33 6.82 -12.43
N ASN A 34 5.22 7.67 -11.91
CA ASN A 34 5.21 9.11 -12.17
C ASN A 34 3.82 9.73 -11.95
N LEU A 35 3.21 9.42 -10.80
CA LEU A 35 1.85 9.85 -10.49
C LEU A 35 1.78 11.29 -10.02
N SER A 36 0.68 11.96 -10.38
CA SER A 36 0.30 13.23 -9.81
C SER A 36 -0.70 12.98 -8.67
N VAL A 37 -0.40 13.47 -7.48
CA VAL A 37 -1.27 13.30 -6.31
C VAL A 37 -2.68 13.80 -6.58
N THR A 38 -2.82 14.87 -7.37
CA THR A 38 -4.13 15.46 -7.68
C THR A 38 -5.03 14.55 -8.53
N LYS A 39 -4.46 13.53 -9.17
CA LYS A 39 -5.22 12.57 -9.98
C LYS A 39 -5.56 11.28 -9.21
N ILE A 40 -5.14 11.15 -7.97
CA ILE A 40 -5.49 9.99 -7.15
C ILE A 40 -6.93 10.14 -6.69
N VAL A 41 -7.75 9.15 -7.05
CA VAL A 41 -9.17 9.12 -6.67
C VAL A 41 -9.32 8.60 -5.25
N SER A 42 -8.70 7.46 -4.97
CA SER A 42 -8.75 6.84 -3.64
C SER A 42 -7.61 5.87 -3.44
N VAL A 43 -7.37 5.53 -2.18
CA VAL A 43 -6.34 4.58 -1.77
C VAL A 43 -6.97 3.60 -0.77
N ILE A 44 -6.75 2.32 -0.99
CA ILE A 44 -7.18 1.28 -0.07
C ILE A 44 -5.94 0.51 0.39
N PHE A 45 -5.78 0.43 1.70
CA PHE A 45 -4.74 -0.42 2.31
C PHE A 45 -5.37 -1.67 2.90
N THR A 46 -4.65 -2.79 2.80
CA THR A 46 -4.95 -3.98 3.58
C THR A 46 -3.76 -4.33 4.44
N VAL A 47 -4.03 -4.89 5.62
CA VAL A 47 -2.99 -5.39 6.52
C VAL A 47 -3.30 -6.81 6.92
N THR A 48 -2.25 -7.61 7.12
CA THR A 48 -2.41 -8.92 7.73
C THR A 48 -2.77 -8.76 9.22
N LYS A 49 -3.42 -9.75 9.79
CA LYS A 49 -4.01 -9.69 11.14
C LYS A 49 -3.01 -9.39 12.26
N ASP A 50 -1.74 -9.69 12.04
CA ASP A 50 -0.67 -9.44 13.01
C ASP A 50 -0.28 -7.97 13.12
N LEU A 51 -0.62 -7.15 12.11
CA LEU A 51 -0.34 -5.72 12.11
C LEU A 51 -1.55 -4.96 12.67
N ASN A 52 -1.51 -4.69 13.98
CA ASN A 52 -2.66 -4.12 14.69
C ASN A 52 -2.33 -2.90 15.55
N THR A 53 -1.20 -2.24 15.31
CA THR A 53 -0.77 -1.11 16.15
C THR A 53 -0.95 0.25 15.49
N ALA A 54 -1.30 0.31 14.20
CA ALA A 54 -1.53 1.56 13.50
C ALA A 54 -2.42 1.36 12.28
N PHE A 55 -2.97 2.47 11.78
CA PHE A 55 -3.72 2.50 10.54
C PHE A 55 -2.80 2.96 9.40
N PRO A 56 -2.53 2.14 8.39
CA PRO A 56 -1.70 2.56 7.24
C PRO A 56 -2.17 3.85 6.58
N ALA A 57 -3.49 4.08 6.49
CA ALA A 57 -4.03 5.30 5.88
C ALA A 57 -3.58 6.58 6.60
N LYS A 58 -3.20 6.49 7.88
CA LYS A 58 -2.63 7.63 8.61
C LYS A 58 -1.35 8.14 7.94
N ALA A 59 -0.58 7.25 7.29
CA ALA A 59 0.64 7.63 6.57
C ALA A 59 0.35 8.64 5.47
N ILE A 60 -0.78 8.51 4.78
CA ILE A 60 -1.20 9.44 3.71
C ILE A 60 -1.42 10.84 4.31
N ARG A 61 -2.12 10.90 5.44
CA ARG A 61 -2.37 12.18 6.13
C ARG A 61 -1.08 12.79 6.67
N ASP A 62 -0.20 11.97 7.23
CA ASP A 62 1.09 12.42 7.77
C ASP A 62 2.00 12.99 6.67
N LEU A 63 1.82 12.54 5.42
CA LEU A 63 2.53 13.09 4.26
C LEU A 63 1.92 14.42 3.78
N GLY A 64 0.83 14.84 4.37
CA GLY A 64 0.17 16.11 4.03
C GLY A 64 -0.91 16.00 2.96
N TYR A 65 -1.30 14.79 2.56
CA TYR A 65 -2.29 14.60 1.50
C TYR A 65 -3.70 14.44 2.08
N ASP A 66 -4.23 15.51 2.66
CA ASP A 66 -5.52 15.49 3.37
C ASP A 66 -6.73 15.25 2.46
N LYS A 67 -6.58 15.51 1.17
CA LYS A 67 -7.70 15.40 0.21
C LYS A 67 -7.83 14.03 -0.43
N ILE A 68 -6.87 13.14 -0.20
CA ILE A 68 -6.96 11.77 -0.72
C ILE A 68 -7.87 10.96 0.19
N SER A 69 -8.91 10.36 -0.39
CA SER A 69 -9.75 9.40 0.32
C SER A 69 -8.99 8.11 0.50
N ALA A 70 -8.69 7.73 1.73
CA ALA A 70 -7.94 6.53 2.04
C ALA A 70 -8.70 5.68 3.07
N LEU A 71 -8.64 4.37 2.90
CA LEU A 71 -9.35 3.41 3.74
C LEU A 71 -8.43 2.25 4.09
N ASP A 72 -8.59 1.72 5.30
CA ASP A 72 -7.89 0.52 5.74
C ASP A 72 -8.87 -0.64 5.87
N THR A 73 -8.40 -1.84 5.56
CA THR A 73 -9.17 -3.06 5.75
C THR A 73 -8.25 -4.21 6.12
N LEU A 74 -8.85 -5.29 6.61
CA LEU A 74 -8.12 -6.49 6.99
C LEU A 74 -7.99 -7.40 5.78
N ALA A 75 -6.78 -7.92 5.55
CA ALA A 75 -6.55 -8.90 4.49
C ALA A 75 -7.19 -10.24 4.86
N PRO A 76 -7.66 -11.02 3.90
CA PRO A 76 -8.10 -12.38 4.16
C PRO A 76 -7.01 -13.19 4.85
N ASP A 77 -7.38 -13.94 5.89
CA ASP A 77 -6.46 -14.78 6.65
C ASP A 77 -6.37 -16.16 6.00
N VAL A 78 -5.48 -16.28 5.03
CA VAL A 78 -5.28 -17.52 4.29
C VAL A 78 -4.09 -18.28 4.85
N ASP A 79 -4.27 -19.57 5.11
CA ASP A 79 -3.21 -20.41 5.65
C ASP A 79 -1.98 -20.41 4.72
N GLY A 80 -0.81 -20.21 5.32
CA GLY A 80 0.45 -20.21 4.59
C GLY A 80 0.80 -18.91 3.89
N ASP A 81 -0.05 -17.89 4.01
CA ASP A 81 0.26 -16.57 3.45
C ASP A 81 1.28 -15.83 4.32
N LEU A 82 1.95 -14.84 3.73
CA LEU A 82 2.93 -14.02 4.46
C LEU A 82 2.23 -13.18 5.53
N LEU A 83 2.86 -13.10 6.69
CA LEU A 83 2.49 -12.15 7.74
C LEU A 83 3.29 -10.85 7.58
N GLY A 84 2.96 -9.85 8.39
CA GLY A 84 3.64 -8.57 8.34
C GLY A 84 3.49 -7.87 7.00
N CYS A 85 2.37 -8.08 6.30
CA CYS A 85 2.19 -7.59 4.94
C CYS A 85 1.18 -6.45 4.88
N ILE A 86 1.59 -5.36 4.23
CA ILE A 86 0.71 -4.23 3.90
C ILE A 86 0.57 -4.21 2.39
N ARG A 87 -0.68 -4.19 1.90
CA ARG A 87 -0.99 -4.05 0.48
C ARG A 87 -1.69 -2.74 0.24
N ILE A 88 -1.53 -2.21 -0.96
CA ILE A 88 -2.14 -0.94 -1.36
C ILE A 88 -2.78 -1.10 -2.74
N LEU A 89 -3.93 -0.45 -2.91
CA LEU A 89 -4.54 -0.24 -4.21
C LEU A 89 -4.77 1.26 -4.37
N VAL A 90 -4.19 1.84 -5.41
CA VAL A 90 -4.41 3.25 -5.76
C VAL A 90 -5.31 3.28 -6.99
N ILE A 91 -6.44 3.98 -6.88
CA ILE A 91 -7.32 4.25 -8.02
C ILE A 91 -6.90 5.60 -8.59
N TYR A 92 -6.52 5.61 -9.85
CA TYR A 92 -5.88 6.76 -10.49
C TYR A 92 -6.62 7.18 -11.75
N GLU A 93 -6.74 8.48 -11.94
CA GLU A 93 -7.52 9.08 -13.01
C GLU A 93 -6.65 9.34 -14.24
N ASP A 94 -6.24 8.26 -14.89
CA ASP A 94 -5.48 8.27 -16.14
C ASP A 94 -5.54 6.88 -16.76
N GLN A 95 -4.87 6.69 -17.89
CA GLN A 95 -4.84 5.41 -18.58
C GLN A 95 -3.43 5.14 -19.09
N PHE A 96 -2.78 4.14 -18.55
CA PHE A 96 -1.45 3.66 -18.95
C PHE A 96 -1.24 2.27 -18.35
N ASP A 97 -0.17 1.57 -18.74
CA ASP A 97 0.19 0.29 -18.15
C ASP A 97 0.87 0.54 -16.80
N PRO A 98 0.24 0.18 -15.68
CA PRO A 98 0.80 0.47 -14.37
C PRO A 98 1.97 -0.44 -14.01
N ASN A 99 2.94 0.12 -13.30
CA ASN A 99 4.00 -0.64 -12.67
C ASN A 99 3.58 -0.94 -11.23
N HIS A 100 3.19 -2.18 -10.96
CA HIS A 100 2.87 -2.63 -9.61
C HIS A 100 4.17 -2.76 -8.81
N VAL A 101 4.13 -2.44 -7.52
CA VAL A 101 5.32 -2.33 -6.68
C VAL A 101 5.28 -3.38 -5.56
N TYR A 102 6.30 -4.23 -5.50
CA TYR A 102 6.43 -5.25 -4.45
C TYR A 102 7.78 -5.10 -3.77
N LEU A 103 7.76 -4.80 -2.47
CA LEU A 103 8.95 -4.49 -1.68
C LEU A 103 9.20 -5.56 -0.63
N GLY A 104 10.48 -5.75 -0.30
CA GLY A 104 10.89 -6.76 0.66
C GLY A 104 10.49 -8.15 0.19
N GLU A 105 10.06 -9.00 1.12
CA GLU A 105 9.62 -10.37 0.80
C GLU A 105 8.33 -10.40 -0.03
N ALA A 106 7.63 -9.28 -0.16
CA ALA A 106 6.46 -9.20 -1.00
C ALA A 106 6.76 -9.43 -2.48
N LYS A 107 8.01 -9.33 -2.90
CA LYS A 107 8.43 -9.64 -4.26
C LYS A 107 8.08 -11.07 -4.67
N ASP A 108 8.00 -11.98 -3.72
CA ASP A 108 7.72 -13.39 -3.97
C ASP A 108 6.23 -13.71 -3.95
N LEU A 109 5.39 -12.77 -3.51
CA LEU A 109 3.95 -13.00 -3.40
C LEU A 109 3.27 -13.20 -4.74
N ARG A 110 3.73 -12.52 -5.78
CA ARG A 110 3.07 -12.48 -7.07
C ARG A 110 4.05 -12.47 -8.23
N PRO A 111 4.88 -13.49 -8.37
CA PRO A 111 5.81 -13.52 -9.50
C PRO A 111 5.09 -13.56 -10.85
N ASP A 112 3.82 -14.03 -10.86
CA ASP A 112 3.01 -14.24 -12.04
C ASP A 112 1.60 -13.59 -11.96
N ARG A 113 1.36 -12.79 -10.96
CA ARG A 113 0.00 -12.23 -10.76
C ARG A 113 -0.03 -10.72 -10.51
#